data_fd4ccf0b8bbb0d6c16e8d71a2f7df23a
#
_entry.id   fd4ccf0b8bbb0d6c16e8d71a2f7df23a
#
_cell.length_a   1.000
_cell.length_b   1.000
_cell.length_c   1.000
_cell.angle_alpha   90.00
_cell.angle_beta   90.00
_cell.angle_gamma   90.00
#
_symmetry.space_group_name_H-M   'P 1'
#
loop_
_entity.id
_entity.type
_entity.pdbx_description
1 polymer ?
#
loop_
_entity_poly.entity_id
_entity_poly.type
_entity_poly.pdbx_seq_one_letter_code
_entity_poly.pdbx_strand_id
1 'polypeptide(L)'
;QIQLVQSGPELKKPGETVKISCKASGYTFTNYGMNWVKQAPGKGLRWMGLINTYTGEPTYADDFKDRFAFSLETSASTAFLQINNLKDEDMATYFCARKGIYYDYVWFFDVWGAGTTVTVSS
;
A
#
# COMPACT_ATOMS: atom_id res chain seq x y z
N GLN A 1 7.89 -19.80 -0.01
CA GLN A 1 6.87 -19.06 -0.72
C GLN A 1 6.66 -17.71 -0.07
N ILE A 2 7.20 -16.72 -0.71
CA ILE A 2 7.00 -15.35 -0.28
C ILE A 2 5.67 -14.88 -0.83
N GLN A 3 4.82 -14.35 0.04
CA GLN A 3 3.49 -13.88 -0.34
C GLN A 3 3.16 -12.57 0.33
N LEU A 4 2.43 -11.72 -0.38
CA LEU A 4 1.77 -10.55 0.18
C LEU A 4 0.27 -10.73 -0.07
N VAL A 5 -0.50 -10.86 1.02
CA VAL A 5 -1.94 -11.10 0.93
C VAL A 5 -2.68 -9.84 1.37
N GLN A 6 -3.43 -9.28 0.46
CA GLN A 6 -4.17 -8.05 0.71
C GLN A 6 -5.61 -8.33 1.09
N SER A 7 -6.22 -7.39 1.82
CA SER A 7 -7.63 -7.48 2.20
C SER A 7 -8.53 -7.34 0.97
N GLY A 8 -9.78 -7.73 1.15
CA GLY A 8 -10.75 -7.80 0.05
C GLY A 8 -11.26 -6.46 -0.43
N PRO A 9 -12.06 -6.48 -1.50
CA PRO A 9 -12.56 -5.24 -2.10
C PRO A 9 -13.44 -4.45 -1.13
N GLU A 10 -13.42 -3.13 -1.31
CA GLU A 10 -14.15 -2.19 -0.44
C GLU A 10 -15.11 -1.38 -1.29
N LEU A 11 -16.34 -1.23 -0.81
CA LEU A 11 -17.33 -0.34 -1.41
C LEU A 11 -17.62 0.76 -0.39
N LYS A 12 -17.27 1.99 -0.73
CA LYS A 12 -17.33 3.13 0.19
C LYS A 12 -18.04 4.31 -0.45
N LYS A 13 -18.46 5.24 0.41
CA LYS A 13 -19.06 6.51 -0.01
C LYS A 13 -18.05 7.63 0.19
N PRO A 14 -18.17 8.74 -0.56
CA PRO A 14 -17.33 9.91 -0.33
C PRO A 14 -17.39 10.35 1.14
N GLY A 15 -16.26 10.75 1.67
CA GLY A 15 -16.14 11.18 3.05
C GLY A 15 -15.82 10.07 4.04
N GLU A 16 -16.01 8.83 3.66
CA GLU A 16 -15.70 7.70 4.55
C GLU A 16 -14.21 7.43 4.60
N THR A 17 -13.81 6.54 5.51
CA THR A 17 -12.43 6.09 5.69
C THR A 17 -12.33 4.64 5.31
N VAL A 18 -11.25 4.26 4.63
CA VAL A 18 -10.96 2.87 4.32
C VAL A 18 -9.56 2.52 4.85
N LYS A 19 -9.40 1.28 5.32
CA LYS A 19 -8.11 0.77 5.77
C LYS A 19 -7.87 -0.57 5.09
N ILE A 20 -6.79 -0.63 4.33
CA ILE A 20 -6.40 -1.80 3.54
C ILE A 20 -5.23 -2.46 4.25
N SER A 21 -5.23 -3.79 4.33
CA SER A 21 -4.14 -4.54 4.94
C SER A 21 -3.36 -5.31 3.88
N CYS A 22 -2.08 -5.54 4.20
CA CYS A 22 -1.16 -6.30 3.39
C CYS A 22 -0.33 -7.17 4.33
N LYS A 23 -0.66 -8.47 4.39
CA LYS A 23 0.03 -9.40 5.29
C LYS A 23 1.12 -10.13 4.54
N ALA A 24 2.34 -10.03 5.06
CA ALA A 24 3.51 -10.66 4.48
C ALA A 24 3.77 -12.03 5.12
N SER A 25 4.26 -12.97 4.32
CA SER A 25 4.68 -14.27 4.81
C SER A 25 5.84 -14.80 3.97
N GLY A 26 6.62 -15.70 4.57
CA GLY A 26 7.71 -16.37 3.88
C GLY A 26 9.04 -15.65 3.95
N TYR A 27 9.13 -14.53 4.66
CA TYR A 27 10.37 -13.79 4.84
C TYR A 27 10.31 -12.97 6.13
N THR A 28 11.44 -12.40 6.53
CA THR A 28 11.51 -11.56 7.73
C THR A 28 10.96 -10.17 7.38
N PHE A 29 9.76 -9.89 7.86
CA PHE A 29 8.98 -8.69 7.50
C PHE A 29 9.78 -7.40 7.69
N THR A 30 10.52 -7.28 8.80
CA THR A 30 11.22 -6.04 9.14
C THR A 30 12.51 -5.82 8.33
N ASN A 31 12.90 -6.79 7.50
CA ASN A 31 14.11 -6.64 6.68
C ASN A 31 13.86 -5.95 5.34
N TYR A 32 12.59 -5.76 4.96
CA TYR A 32 12.26 -5.19 3.65
C TYR A 32 11.16 -4.15 3.82
N GLY A 33 11.37 -2.97 3.25
CA GLY A 33 10.33 -1.94 3.24
C GLY A 33 9.12 -2.35 2.42
N MET A 34 8.02 -1.66 2.62
CA MET A 34 6.78 -1.92 1.87
C MET A 34 6.36 -0.66 1.13
N ASN A 35 6.21 -0.79 -0.17
CA ASN A 35 5.70 0.28 -1.02
C ASN A 35 4.20 0.15 -1.17
N TRP A 36 3.55 1.27 -1.40
CA TRP A 36 2.15 1.31 -1.79
C TRP A 36 2.03 1.97 -3.16
N VAL A 37 1.21 1.38 -4.02
CA VAL A 37 1.06 1.80 -5.41
C VAL A 37 -0.42 1.89 -5.74
N LYS A 38 -0.81 2.95 -6.42
CA LYS A 38 -2.19 3.20 -6.83
C LYS A 38 -2.33 3.02 -8.33
N GLN A 39 -3.39 2.35 -8.76
CA GLN A 39 -3.75 2.27 -10.16
C GLN A 39 -5.22 2.64 -10.32
N ALA A 40 -5.50 3.85 -10.80
CA ALA A 40 -6.85 4.30 -11.12
C ALA A 40 -7.31 3.63 -12.41
N PRO A 41 -8.63 3.49 -12.63
CA PRO A 41 -9.15 2.82 -13.81
C PRO A 41 -8.60 3.45 -15.09
N GLY A 42 -8.03 2.60 -15.96
CA GLY A 42 -7.48 3.05 -17.25
C GLY A 42 -6.20 3.86 -17.14
N LYS A 43 -5.58 3.93 -15.98
CA LYS A 43 -4.37 4.71 -15.76
C LYS A 43 -3.19 3.80 -15.43
N GLY A 44 -1.98 4.37 -15.50
CA GLY A 44 -0.77 3.67 -15.10
C GLY A 44 -0.60 3.60 -13.60
N LEU A 45 0.44 2.91 -13.18
CA LEU A 45 0.78 2.77 -11.77
C LEU A 45 1.37 4.09 -11.25
N ARG A 46 0.99 4.46 -10.03
CA ARG A 46 1.52 5.62 -9.34
C ARG A 46 2.06 5.21 -7.98
N TRP A 47 3.31 5.50 -7.74
CA TRP A 47 3.94 5.23 -6.44
C TRP A 47 3.40 6.21 -5.41
N MET A 48 2.85 5.68 -4.32
CA MET A 48 2.27 6.50 -3.24
C MET A 48 3.29 6.81 -2.15
N GLY A 49 4.27 5.92 -1.99
CA GLY A 49 5.26 6.05 -0.95
C GLY A 49 5.67 4.71 -0.41
N LEU A 50 6.43 4.72 0.67
CA LEU A 50 6.86 3.49 1.31
C LEU A 50 6.88 3.65 2.83
N ILE A 51 6.84 2.54 3.53
CA ILE A 51 7.03 2.53 4.97
C ILE A 51 8.24 1.66 5.30
N ASN A 52 9.10 2.19 6.16
CA ASN A 52 10.21 1.42 6.71
C ASN A 52 9.65 0.45 7.73
N THR A 53 9.73 -0.84 7.47
CA THR A 53 9.10 -1.85 8.33
C THR A 53 9.90 -2.11 9.61
N TYR A 54 11.12 -1.62 9.70
CA TYR A 54 11.92 -1.73 10.92
C TYR A 54 11.63 -0.58 11.88
N THR A 55 11.59 0.64 11.37
CA THR A 55 11.39 1.85 12.19
C THR A 55 9.93 2.29 12.26
N GLY A 56 9.10 1.89 11.29
CA GLY A 56 7.72 2.35 11.18
C GLY A 56 7.58 3.71 10.52
N GLU A 57 8.69 4.29 10.05
CA GLU A 57 8.66 5.64 9.49
C GLU A 57 8.17 5.61 8.05
N PRO A 58 7.11 6.37 7.72
CA PRO A 58 6.60 6.43 6.35
C PRO A 58 7.23 7.57 5.57
N THR A 59 7.31 7.37 4.25
CA THR A 59 7.65 8.41 3.29
C THR A 59 6.54 8.46 2.27
N TYR A 60 5.94 9.63 2.07
CA TYR A 60 4.82 9.80 1.15
C TYR A 60 5.28 10.56 -0.08
N ALA A 61 4.83 10.13 -1.25
CA ALA A 61 4.99 10.92 -2.47
C ALA A 61 4.14 12.20 -2.36
N ASP A 62 4.53 13.25 -3.09
CA ASP A 62 3.95 14.58 -2.90
C ASP A 62 2.42 14.60 -3.01
N ASP A 63 1.86 13.85 -3.96
CA ASP A 63 0.41 13.83 -4.16
C ASP A 63 -0.33 13.04 -3.08
N PHE A 64 0.39 12.37 -2.18
CA PHE A 64 -0.20 11.49 -1.17
C PHE A 64 0.18 11.91 0.26
N LYS A 65 0.51 13.17 0.48
CA LYS A 65 0.89 13.66 1.81
C LYS A 65 -0.29 14.04 2.68
N ASP A 66 -1.48 14.12 2.08
CA ASP A 66 -2.71 14.50 2.79
C ASP A 66 -3.71 13.36 2.70
N ARG A 67 -4.44 13.08 3.74
CA ARG A 67 -5.49 12.06 3.84
C ARG A 67 -5.00 10.60 3.81
N PHE A 68 -3.72 10.32 3.56
CA PHE A 68 -3.18 8.97 3.45
C PHE A 68 -2.25 8.68 4.61
N ALA A 69 -2.36 7.50 5.21
CA ALA A 69 -1.51 7.11 6.32
C ALA A 69 -1.07 5.65 6.15
N PHE A 70 0.24 5.44 6.22
CA PHE A 70 0.82 4.10 6.26
C PHE A 70 1.09 3.73 7.72
N SER A 71 0.82 2.48 8.08
CA SER A 71 1.11 1.99 9.42
C SER A 71 1.47 0.51 9.38
N LEU A 72 1.87 -0.02 10.53
CA LEU A 72 2.31 -1.40 10.65
C LEU A 72 1.71 -2.05 11.88
N GLU A 73 1.55 -3.36 11.79
CA GLU A 73 1.46 -4.22 12.95
C GLU A 73 2.55 -5.28 12.79
N THR A 74 3.71 -5.03 13.35
CA THR A 74 4.92 -5.84 13.11
C THR A 74 4.75 -7.27 13.61
N SER A 75 4.08 -7.44 14.75
CA SER A 75 3.85 -8.77 15.32
C SER A 75 2.99 -9.65 14.42
N ALA A 76 2.22 -9.04 13.51
CA ALA A 76 1.38 -9.75 12.55
C ALA A 76 1.96 -9.69 11.14
N SER A 77 3.17 -9.15 10.96
CA SER A 77 3.80 -8.99 9.65
C SER A 77 2.87 -8.29 8.66
N THR A 78 2.17 -7.26 9.12
CA THR A 78 1.13 -6.62 8.32
C THR A 78 1.40 -5.12 8.18
N ALA A 79 1.25 -4.63 6.96
CA ALA A 79 1.29 -3.21 6.64
C ALA A 79 -0.13 -2.73 6.31
N PHE A 80 -0.41 -1.48 6.61
CA PHE A 80 -1.73 -0.88 6.38
C PHE A 80 -1.62 0.39 5.60
N LEU A 81 -2.60 0.60 4.73
CA LEU A 81 -2.85 1.87 4.05
C LEU A 81 -4.23 2.36 4.49
N GLN A 82 -4.28 3.54 5.08
CA GLN A 82 -5.55 4.17 5.45
C GLN A 82 -5.76 5.42 4.61
N ILE A 83 -6.97 5.55 4.05
CA ILE A 83 -7.36 6.72 3.28
C ILE A 83 -8.53 7.36 3.99
N ASN A 84 -8.36 8.60 4.42
CA ASN A 84 -9.39 9.37 5.12
C ASN A 84 -10.12 10.28 4.15
N ASN A 85 -11.37 10.58 4.48
CA ASN A 85 -12.17 11.53 3.70
C ASN A 85 -12.14 11.20 2.21
N LEU A 86 -12.61 9.99 1.88
CA LEU A 86 -12.55 9.45 0.53
C LEU A 86 -13.22 10.39 -0.48
N LYS A 87 -12.59 10.50 -1.64
CA LYS A 87 -13.08 11.29 -2.78
C LYS A 87 -13.24 10.37 -3.98
N ASP A 88 -13.98 10.83 -4.99
CA ASP A 88 -14.20 10.04 -6.21
C ASP A 88 -12.88 9.63 -6.86
N GLU A 89 -11.88 10.50 -6.84
CA GLU A 89 -10.58 10.22 -7.45
C GLU A 89 -9.78 9.14 -6.72
N ASP A 90 -10.22 8.74 -5.53
CA ASP A 90 -9.56 7.64 -4.79
C ASP A 90 -10.02 6.27 -5.28
N MET A 91 -11.04 6.21 -6.13
CA MET A 91 -11.46 4.95 -6.72
C MET A 91 -10.31 4.37 -7.55
N ALA A 92 -9.80 3.22 -7.12
CA ALA A 92 -8.60 2.62 -7.73
C ALA A 92 -8.37 1.25 -7.15
N THR A 93 -7.41 0.53 -7.73
CA THR A 93 -6.83 -0.66 -7.12
C THR A 93 -5.52 -0.25 -6.47
N TYR A 94 -5.35 -0.66 -5.22
CA TYR A 94 -4.15 -0.33 -4.43
C TYR A 94 -3.35 -1.59 -4.20
N PHE A 95 -2.05 -1.52 -4.48
CA PHE A 95 -1.14 -2.65 -4.36
C PHE A 95 -0.11 -2.35 -3.27
N CYS A 96 0.22 -3.36 -2.47
CA CYS A 96 1.45 -3.34 -1.71
C CYS A 96 2.52 -4.07 -2.50
N ALA A 97 3.77 -3.61 -2.40
CA ALA A 97 4.87 -4.22 -3.12
C ALA A 97 6.12 -4.12 -2.26
N ARG A 98 6.78 -5.28 -2.08
CA ARG A 98 7.98 -5.34 -1.25
C ARG A 98 9.11 -4.56 -1.91
N LYS A 99 9.82 -3.75 -1.11
CA LYS A 99 11.00 -3.07 -1.57
C LYS A 99 12.13 -4.10 -1.65
N GLY A 100 12.51 -4.44 -2.87
CA GLY A 100 13.51 -5.47 -3.10
C GLY A 100 14.92 -5.01 -2.83
N ILE A 101 15.87 -5.81 -3.29
CA ILE A 101 17.29 -5.56 -3.07
C ILE A 101 17.73 -4.39 -3.95
N TYR A 102 18.60 -3.57 -3.38
CA TYR A 102 19.15 -2.40 -4.07
C TYR A 102 20.44 -2.80 -4.80
N TYR A 103 20.45 -2.63 -6.12
CA TYR A 103 21.63 -2.84 -6.95
C TYR A 103 21.84 -1.63 -7.85
N ASP A 104 23.07 -1.13 -7.94
CA ASP A 104 23.46 -0.09 -8.90
C ASP A 104 22.48 1.09 -8.90
N TYR A 105 22.04 1.48 -7.70
CA TYR A 105 21.11 2.59 -7.51
C TYR A 105 19.73 2.36 -8.14
N VAL A 106 19.38 1.08 -8.36
CA VAL A 106 18.05 0.72 -8.86
C VAL A 106 17.30 -0.08 -7.79
N TRP A 107 16.07 0.34 -7.48
CA TRP A 107 15.20 -0.35 -6.54
C TRP A 107 14.23 -1.23 -7.31
N PHE A 108 14.00 -2.43 -6.81
CA PHE A 108 13.07 -3.38 -7.40
C PHE A 108 11.89 -3.61 -6.47
N PHE A 109 10.70 -3.70 -7.06
CA PHE A 109 9.52 -4.20 -6.36
C PHE A 109 9.42 -5.66 -6.76
N ASP A 110 9.97 -6.54 -5.94
CA ASP A 110 10.17 -7.94 -6.36
C ASP A 110 9.01 -8.85 -6.03
N VAL A 111 8.15 -8.46 -5.07
CA VAL A 111 6.96 -9.22 -4.71
C VAL A 111 5.80 -8.25 -4.58
N TRP A 112 4.68 -8.56 -5.22
CA TRP A 112 3.49 -7.72 -5.24
C TRP A 112 2.32 -8.45 -4.61
N GLY A 113 1.47 -7.71 -3.90
CA GLY A 113 0.13 -8.19 -3.57
C GLY A 113 -0.74 -8.19 -4.82
N ALA A 114 -1.87 -8.86 -4.74
CA ALA A 114 -2.79 -8.97 -5.88
C ALA A 114 -3.65 -7.73 -6.08
N GLY A 115 -3.61 -6.81 -5.13
CA GLY A 115 -4.37 -5.57 -5.20
C GLY A 115 -5.67 -5.59 -4.40
N THR A 116 -6.06 -4.43 -3.93
CA THR A 116 -7.35 -4.22 -3.25
C THR A 116 -8.08 -3.12 -4.01
N THR A 117 -9.24 -3.45 -4.56
CA THR A 117 -10.05 -2.48 -5.31
C THR A 117 -10.93 -1.72 -4.34
N VAL A 118 -10.84 -0.39 -4.38
CA VAL A 118 -11.69 0.50 -3.62
C VAL A 118 -12.62 1.21 -4.59
N THR A 119 -13.92 0.98 -4.42
CA THR A 119 -14.95 1.65 -5.22
C THR A 119 -15.56 2.76 -4.35
N VAL A 120 -15.64 3.96 -4.89
CA VAL A 120 -16.23 5.12 -4.21
C VAL A 120 -17.47 5.51 -5.01
N SER A 121 -18.63 5.47 -4.36
CA SER A 121 -19.91 5.66 -5.03
C SER A 121 -20.80 6.59 -4.21
N SER A 122 -21.26 7.66 -4.83
CA SER A 122 -22.15 8.63 -4.19
C SER A 122 -23.53 8.06 -3.91
#